data_9a07bb5d1b1070c04b70bf829ac2613e
#
_entry.id   9a07bb5d1b1070c04b70bf829ac2613e
#
_cell.length_a   1.000
_cell.length_b   1.000
_cell.length_c   1.000
_cell.angle_alpha   90.00
_cell.angle_beta   90.00
_cell.angle_gamma   90.00
#
_symmetry.space_group_name_H-M   'P 1'
#
loop_
_entity.id
_entity.type
_entity.pdbx_description
1 polymer ?
#
loop_
_entity_poly.entity_id
_entity_poly.type
_entity_poly.pdbx_seq_one_letter_code
_entity_poly.pdbx_strand_id
1 'polypeptide(L)'
;MEINTRMKKYHHYLTLLSLFMLLGILKLQAAIQLPAIFSNHMVLQRNSELTFWGWGIPGETISIAPEWMKGEIIKTQVNNTGKWSARVPSGEAGGPYEIRFSGSSEVTLTDVMLGEVWLCSGQSNMEWSANHGIKNGDEETANAHCPNLRIFHVARIAAPFPQENCFSQWTQCTPETMRSTSALAYFFGRTIQ
;
A
#
# COMPACT_ATOMS: atom_id res chain seq x y z
N MET A 1 6.74 -9.13 65.06
CA MET A 1 6.18 -9.92 63.92
C MET A 1 5.57 -9.02 62.83
N GLU A 2 5.04 -7.83 63.15
CA GLU A 2 4.40 -6.90 62.17
C GLU A 2 5.36 -6.17 61.23
N ILE A 3 6.58 -5.87 61.62
CA ILE A 3 7.56 -5.10 60.83
C ILE A 3 7.96 -5.88 59.58
N ASN A 4 8.08 -7.19 59.66
CA ASN A 4 8.50 -8.05 58.53
C ASN A 4 7.40 -8.18 57.44
N THR A 5 6.14 -8.05 57.83
CA THR A 5 5.00 -8.10 56.91
C THR A 5 4.85 -6.77 56.15
N ARG A 6 5.14 -5.64 56.77
CA ARG A 6 5.14 -4.32 56.08
C ARG A 6 6.29 -4.22 55.09
N MET A 7 7.50 -4.66 55.44
CA MET A 7 8.65 -4.65 54.51
C MET A 7 8.41 -5.51 53.26
N LYS A 8 7.81 -6.69 53.44
CA LYS A 8 7.42 -7.54 52.27
C LYS A 8 6.41 -6.87 51.36
N LYS A 9 5.42 -6.14 51.88
CA LYS A 9 4.47 -5.36 51.08
C LYS A 9 5.17 -4.24 50.29
N TYR A 10 6.08 -3.50 50.91
CA TYR A 10 6.83 -2.44 50.17
C TYR A 10 7.71 -3.01 49.08
N HIS A 11 8.35 -4.17 49.28
CA HIS A 11 9.10 -4.84 48.21
C HIS A 11 8.21 -5.24 47.03
N HIS A 12 7.02 -5.74 47.29
CA HIS A 12 6.05 -6.07 46.20
C HIS A 12 5.59 -4.83 45.44
N TYR A 13 5.34 -3.71 46.10
CA TYR A 13 4.99 -2.46 45.44
C TYR A 13 6.16 -1.89 44.64
N LEU A 14 7.39 -1.97 45.14
CA LEU A 14 8.57 -1.54 44.38
C LEU A 14 8.82 -2.42 43.14
N THR A 15 8.65 -3.73 43.25
CA THR A 15 8.80 -4.64 42.12
C THR A 15 7.68 -4.45 41.07
N LEU A 16 6.45 -4.22 41.48
CA LEU A 16 5.35 -3.87 40.60
C LEU A 16 5.57 -2.51 39.91
N LEU A 17 6.05 -1.51 40.64
CA LEU A 17 6.35 -0.19 40.06
C LEU A 17 7.52 -0.24 39.08
N SER A 18 8.57 -1.02 39.39
CA SER A 18 9.70 -1.23 38.46
C SER A 18 9.28 -2.01 37.22
N LEU A 19 8.39 -2.99 37.34
CA LEU A 19 7.84 -3.74 36.22
C LEU A 19 6.94 -2.85 35.33
N PHE A 20 6.17 -1.93 35.97
CA PHE A 20 5.34 -0.97 35.24
C PHE A 20 6.19 0.10 34.52
N MET A 21 7.29 0.54 35.11
CA MET A 21 8.28 1.40 34.45
C MET A 21 8.99 0.69 33.30
N LEU A 22 9.30 -0.60 33.41
CA LEU A 22 9.93 -1.38 32.34
C LEU A 22 8.98 -1.59 31.15
N LEU A 23 7.68 -1.78 31.38
CA LEU A 23 6.65 -1.87 30.36
C LEU A 23 6.39 -0.54 29.63
N GLY A 24 6.64 0.61 30.26
CA GLY A 24 6.51 1.95 29.66
C GLY A 24 7.59 2.29 28.60
N ILE A 25 8.63 1.47 28.44
CA ILE A 25 9.73 1.70 27.49
C ILE A 25 9.49 1.00 26.13
N LEU A 26 8.42 0.24 25.99
CA LEU A 26 8.01 -0.23 24.67
C LEU A 26 7.64 1.01 23.82
N LYS A 27 8.65 1.57 23.14
CA LYS A 27 8.42 2.57 22.10
C LYS A 27 7.53 1.90 21.07
N LEU A 28 6.27 2.28 21.04
CA LEU A 28 5.39 2.00 19.93
C LEU A 28 6.00 2.78 18.75
N GLN A 29 6.89 2.12 18.02
CA GLN A 29 7.54 2.73 16.87
C GLN A 29 6.47 2.80 15.79
N ALA A 30 5.90 3.98 15.58
CA ALA A 30 4.98 4.19 14.47
C ALA A 30 5.76 3.92 13.19
N ALA A 31 5.41 2.85 12.50
CA ALA A 31 6.03 2.47 11.24
C ALA A 31 5.58 3.43 10.13
N ILE A 32 6.39 3.58 9.08
CA ILE A 32 5.98 4.21 7.84
C ILE A 32 4.73 3.48 7.34
N GLN A 33 3.64 4.23 7.09
CA GLN A 33 2.41 3.70 6.53
C GLN A 33 2.19 4.27 5.14
N LEU A 34 1.88 3.38 4.20
CA LEU A 34 1.52 3.74 2.84
C LEU A 34 0.02 3.47 2.62
N PRO A 35 -0.69 4.28 1.82
CA PRO A 35 -2.03 3.94 1.40
C PRO A 35 -2.02 2.70 0.50
N ALA A 36 -3.12 1.97 0.45
CA ALA A 36 -3.23 0.71 -0.27
C ALA A 36 -2.88 0.81 -1.78
N ILE A 37 -3.06 2.01 -2.37
CA ILE A 37 -2.68 2.27 -3.77
C ILE A 37 -1.17 2.08 -4.01
N PHE A 38 -0.34 2.25 -2.97
CA PHE A 38 1.10 1.97 -3.02
C PHE A 38 1.36 0.62 -2.36
N SER A 39 1.29 -0.42 -3.15
CA SER A 39 1.52 -1.80 -2.71
C SER A 39 2.27 -2.59 -3.78
N ASN A 40 2.69 -3.79 -3.45
CA ASN A 40 3.31 -4.69 -4.41
C ASN A 40 2.41 -4.87 -5.65
N HIS A 41 3.00 -5.17 -6.78
CA HIS A 41 2.36 -5.37 -8.08
C HIS A 41 1.73 -4.11 -8.69
N MET A 42 1.94 -2.91 -8.12
CA MET A 42 1.36 -1.67 -8.67
C MET A 42 1.96 -1.30 -10.03
N VAL A 43 1.17 -0.55 -10.79
CA VAL A 43 1.64 0.19 -11.97
C VAL A 43 1.61 1.67 -11.65
N LEU A 44 2.68 2.37 -11.98
CA LEU A 44 2.81 3.81 -11.88
C LEU A 44 2.87 4.41 -13.28
N GLN A 45 2.26 5.59 -13.44
CA GLN A 45 2.27 6.28 -14.73
C GLN A 45 3.70 6.59 -15.17
N ARG A 46 4.08 6.12 -16.37
CA ARG A 46 5.37 6.41 -16.99
C ARG A 46 5.48 7.87 -17.44
N ASN A 47 6.71 8.37 -17.63
CA ASN A 47 7.00 9.70 -18.17
C ASN A 47 6.24 10.83 -17.45
N SER A 48 6.13 10.75 -16.13
CA SER A 48 5.37 11.69 -15.32
C SER A 48 6.06 12.01 -13.99
N GLU A 49 5.58 13.01 -13.29
CA GLU A 49 5.95 13.27 -11.93
C GLU A 49 4.94 12.60 -10.99
N LEU A 50 5.39 11.54 -10.32
CA LEU A 50 4.58 10.76 -9.37
C LEU A 50 4.52 11.49 -8.02
N THR A 51 3.37 11.46 -7.38
CA THR A 51 3.25 11.92 -5.99
C THR A 51 3.05 10.71 -5.08
N PHE A 52 4.05 10.40 -4.26
CA PHE A 52 3.91 9.45 -3.16
C PHE A 52 3.49 10.19 -1.90
N TRP A 53 2.67 9.54 -1.07
CA TRP A 53 2.26 10.07 0.23
C TRP A 53 2.02 8.95 1.23
N GLY A 54 1.96 9.30 2.48
CA GLY A 54 1.67 8.36 3.55
C GLY A 54 1.74 9.01 4.92
N TRP A 55 1.89 8.17 5.93
CA TRP A 55 1.93 8.61 7.32
C TRP A 55 3.21 8.11 7.99
N GLY A 56 3.64 8.84 9.03
CA GLY A 56 4.85 8.54 9.80
C GLY A 56 4.92 9.37 11.07
N ILE A 57 6.06 9.33 11.75
CA ILE A 57 6.28 10.10 12.98
C ILE A 57 6.52 11.57 12.63
N PRO A 58 5.82 12.54 13.23
CA PRO A 58 6.07 13.96 12.99
C PRO A 58 7.55 14.34 13.17
N GLY A 59 8.10 15.07 12.18
CA GLY A 59 9.50 15.47 12.14
C GLY A 59 10.46 14.42 11.57
N GLU A 60 10.00 13.21 11.31
CA GLU A 60 10.79 12.15 10.69
C GLU A 60 11.13 12.48 9.23
N THR A 61 12.32 12.10 8.80
CA THR A 61 12.69 12.17 7.38
C THR A 61 12.44 10.82 6.72
N ILE A 62 11.63 10.83 5.67
CA ILE A 62 11.38 9.66 4.80
C ILE A 62 12.28 9.77 3.59
N SER A 63 13.03 8.71 3.33
CA SER A 63 13.86 8.53 2.13
C SER A 63 13.17 7.56 1.19
N ILE A 64 13.04 7.92 -0.08
CA ILE A 64 12.41 7.12 -1.13
C ILE A 64 13.47 6.81 -2.18
N ALA A 65 13.72 5.53 -2.40
CA ALA A 65 14.75 5.02 -3.30
C ALA A 65 14.12 4.08 -4.35
N PRO A 66 13.60 4.62 -5.46
CA PRO A 66 13.11 3.79 -6.55
C PRO A 66 14.29 3.23 -7.36
N GLU A 67 14.22 1.96 -7.72
CA GLU A 67 15.29 1.27 -8.46
C GLU A 67 15.58 1.92 -9.83
N TRP A 68 14.54 2.41 -10.52
CA TRP A 68 14.71 3.07 -11.83
C TRP A 68 15.51 4.38 -11.77
N MET A 69 15.67 4.99 -10.59
CA MET A 69 16.46 6.18 -10.39
C MET A 69 17.95 5.89 -10.14
N LYS A 70 18.37 4.62 -10.24
CA LYS A 70 19.78 4.18 -10.24
C LYS A 70 20.61 4.69 -9.04
N GLY A 71 19.98 4.72 -7.86
CA GLY A 71 20.64 5.13 -6.61
C GLY A 71 20.35 6.56 -6.17
N GLU A 72 19.63 7.36 -6.95
CA GLU A 72 19.12 8.64 -6.47
C GLU A 72 18.04 8.43 -5.41
N ILE A 73 18.07 9.27 -4.38
CA ILE A 73 17.17 9.18 -3.22
C ILE A 73 16.42 10.50 -3.09
N ILE A 74 15.11 10.44 -3.09
CA ILE A 74 14.24 11.57 -2.76
C ILE A 74 13.98 11.58 -1.26
N LYS A 75 14.08 12.74 -0.63
CA LYS A 75 13.80 12.91 0.81
C LYS A 75 12.66 13.88 1.03
N THR A 76 11.82 13.56 2.00
CA THR A 76 10.74 14.42 2.48
C THR A 76 10.63 14.32 3.99
N GLN A 77 9.94 15.27 4.62
CA GLN A 77 9.75 15.28 6.05
C GLN A 77 8.27 15.09 6.41
N VAL A 78 8.02 14.29 7.43
CA VAL A 78 6.68 14.12 7.99
C VAL A 78 6.29 15.40 8.73
N ASN A 79 5.14 15.95 8.38
CA ASN A 79 4.62 17.16 8.99
C ASN A 79 4.05 16.93 10.40
N ASN A 80 3.62 18.01 11.08
CA ASN A 80 3.08 17.95 12.45
C ASN A 80 1.77 17.14 12.56
N THR A 81 1.09 16.87 11.43
CA THR A 81 -0.12 16.02 11.41
C THR A 81 0.16 14.56 11.10
N GLY A 82 1.44 14.18 11.06
CA GLY A 82 1.86 12.81 10.78
C GLY A 82 1.78 12.42 9.31
N LYS A 83 1.66 13.38 8.38
CA LYS A 83 1.57 13.12 6.93
C LYS A 83 2.84 13.57 6.22
N TRP A 84 3.18 12.87 5.15
CA TRP A 84 4.25 13.25 4.24
C TRP A 84 3.81 13.08 2.78
N SER A 85 4.45 13.81 1.90
CA SER A 85 4.36 13.63 0.45
C SER A 85 5.68 13.97 -0.21
N ALA A 86 5.95 13.32 -1.35
CA ALA A 86 7.14 13.58 -2.15
C ALA A 86 6.80 13.40 -3.63
N ARG A 87 7.46 14.20 -4.46
CA ARG A 87 7.41 14.08 -5.92
C ARG A 87 8.61 13.29 -6.40
N VAL A 88 8.35 12.29 -7.23
CA VAL A 88 9.35 11.36 -7.74
C VAL A 88 9.16 11.24 -9.25
N PRO A 89 10.17 11.57 -10.06
CA PRO A 89 10.05 11.38 -11.51
C PRO A 89 9.96 9.90 -11.84
N SER A 90 9.05 9.54 -12.74
CA SER A 90 9.04 8.22 -13.36
C SER A 90 9.89 8.25 -14.63
N GLY A 91 10.31 7.06 -15.07
CA GLY A 91 11.01 6.86 -16.33
C GLY A 91 10.09 6.37 -17.43
N GLU A 92 10.72 5.83 -18.48
CA GLU A 92 10.05 5.08 -19.53
C GLU A 92 9.34 3.83 -18.98
N ALA A 93 8.45 3.24 -19.79
CA ALA A 93 7.82 1.97 -19.44
C ALA A 93 8.87 0.90 -19.15
N GLY A 94 8.65 0.11 -18.12
CA GLY A 94 9.58 -0.94 -17.71
C GLY A 94 9.26 -1.53 -16.34
N GLY A 95 10.14 -2.37 -15.87
CA GLY A 95 10.02 -3.12 -14.62
C GLY A 95 10.16 -4.62 -14.84
N PRO A 96 9.93 -5.45 -13.82
CA PRO A 96 9.55 -5.02 -12.47
C PRO A 96 10.69 -4.35 -11.70
N TYR A 97 10.33 -3.35 -10.90
CA TYR A 97 11.24 -2.58 -10.04
C TYR A 97 10.91 -2.76 -8.57
N GLU A 98 11.84 -2.38 -7.71
CA GLU A 98 11.61 -2.18 -6.30
C GLU A 98 11.59 -0.69 -5.94
N ILE A 99 10.84 -0.34 -4.89
CA ILE A 99 10.88 0.97 -4.25
C ILE A 99 11.05 0.76 -2.77
N ARG A 100 12.09 1.38 -2.20
CA ARG A 100 12.34 1.34 -0.77
C ARG A 100 11.99 2.68 -0.13
N PHE A 101 11.16 2.62 0.90
CA PHE A 101 10.84 3.73 1.79
C PHE A 101 11.54 3.49 3.13
N SER A 102 12.36 4.40 3.57
CA SER A 102 13.10 4.25 4.84
C SER A 102 13.05 5.50 5.69
N GLY A 103 12.94 5.28 7.00
CA GLY A 103 12.90 6.27 8.06
C GLY A 103 13.11 5.56 9.40
N SER A 104 12.19 5.70 10.35
CA SER A 104 12.19 4.93 11.61
C SER A 104 11.92 3.43 11.40
N SER A 105 11.31 3.09 10.28
CA SER A 105 11.10 1.72 9.78
C SER A 105 11.43 1.67 8.30
N GLU A 106 11.39 0.49 7.72
CA GLU A 106 11.59 0.30 6.28
C GLU A 106 10.39 -0.45 5.68
N VAL A 107 9.96 0.01 4.50
CA VAL A 107 8.95 -0.65 3.66
C VAL A 107 9.53 -0.78 2.26
N THR A 108 9.58 -1.98 1.73
CA THR A 108 9.98 -2.25 0.34
C THR A 108 8.78 -2.75 -0.45
N LEU A 109 8.46 -2.06 -1.53
CA LEU A 109 7.46 -2.49 -2.50
C LEU A 109 8.16 -3.17 -3.66
N THR A 110 7.66 -4.32 -4.07
CA THR A 110 8.24 -5.18 -5.11
C THR A 110 7.29 -5.36 -6.28
N ASP A 111 7.83 -5.78 -7.42
CA ASP A 111 7.07 -6.01 -8.65
C ASP A 111 6.30 -4.76 -9.10
N VAL A 112 6.97 -3.60 -9.03
CA VAL A 112 6.43 -2.31 -9.47
C VAL A 112 6.72 -2.11 -10.95
N MET A 113 5.69 -1.76 -11.72
CA MET A 113 5.82 -1.48 -13.14
C MET A 113 5.67 0.02 -13.41
N LEU A 114 6.41 0.54 -14.38
CA LEU A 114 6.14 1.83 -15.01
C LEU A 114 5.40 1.57 -16.33
N GLY A 115 4.22 2.14 -16.47
CA GLY A 115 3.35 1.89 -17.62
C GLY A 115 2.23 2.90 -17.73
N GLU A 116 1.17 2.54 -18.43
CA GLU A 116 -0.05 3.35 -18.52
C GLU A 116 -1.02 3.01 -17.39
N VAL A 117 -1.55 4.02 -16.74
CA VAL A 117 -2.56 3.87 -15.68
C VAL A 117 -3.89 4.43 -16.15
N TRP A 118 -4.92 3.60 -16.12
CA TRP A 118 -6.27 3.93 -16.55
C TRP A 118 -7.26 3.84 -15.39
N LEU A 119 -8.08 4.87 -15.23
CA LEU A 119 -9.20 4.85 -14.30
C LEU A 119 -10.46 4.37 -15.03
N CYS A 120 -10.88 3.16 -14.70
CA CYS A 120 -12.10 2.55 -15.23
C CYS A 120 -13.25 2.76 -14.24
N SER A 121 -14.19 3.64 -14.54
CA SER A 121 -15.31 3.98 -13.70
C SER A 121 -16.61 4.04 -14.50
N GLY A 122 -17.74 3.86 -13.83
CA GLY A 122 -19.07 3.88 -14.47
C GLY A 122 -20.16 3.36 -13.56
N GLN A 123 -21.13 2.71 -14.15
CA GLN A 123 -22.28 2.11 -13.45
C GLN A 123 -22.25 0.58 -13.58
N SER A 124 -23.44 -0.05 -13.56
CA SER A 124 -23.62 -1.51 -13.58
C SER A 124 -22.82 -2.24 -14.68
N ASN A 125 -22.71 -1.68 -15.88
CA ASN A 125 -21.94 -2.31 -16.95
C ASN A 125 -20.43 -2.33 -16.64
N MET A 126 -19.92 -1.32 -15.95
CA MET A 126 -18.52 -1.31 -15.52
C MET A 126 -18.26 -2.33 -14.40
N GLU A 127 -19.27 -2.65 -13.60
CA GLU A 127 -19.19 -3.67 -12.58
C GLU A 127 -19.31 -5.10 -13.13
N TRP A 128 -19.93 -5.28 -14.30
CA TRP A 128 -20.21 -6.59 -14.88
C TRP A 128 -18.92 -7.37 -15.12
N SER A 129 -18.84 -8.57 -14.57
CA SER A 129 -17.65 -9.43 -14.63
C SER A 129 -18.00 -10.82 -15.16
N ALA A 130 -17.01 -11.69 -15.33
CA ALA A 130 -17.26 -13.08 -15.75
C ALA A 130 -18.16 -13.85 -14.76
N ASN A 131 -18.15 -13.50 -13.48
CA ASN A 131 -19.07 -14.06 -12.47
C ASN A 131 -20.53 -13.74 -12.75
N HIS A 132 -20.84 -12.68 -13.50
CA HIS A 132 -22.21 -12.30 -13.88
C HIS A 132 -22.64 -12.90 -15.23
N GLY A 133 -21.75 -13.65 -15.89
CA GLY A 133 -21.98 -14.27 -17.19
C GLY A 133 -21.70 -13.30 -18.36
N ILE A 134 -20.54 -13.43 -18.96
CA ILE A 134 -20.18 -12.77 -20.22
C ILE A 134 -20.07 -13.82 -21.32
N LYS A 135 -20.20 -13.41 -22.59
CA LYS A 135 -20.01 -14.30 -23.72
C LYS A 135 -18.62 -14.93 -23.66
N ASN A 136 -18.54 -16.24 -23.76
CA ASN A 136 -17.30 -17.04 -23.65
C ASN A 136 -16.55 -16.83 -22.32
N GLY A 137 -17.25 -16.52 -21.22
CA GLY A 137 -16.65 -16.12 -19.94
C GLY A 137 -15.70 -17.15 -19.34
N ASP A 138 -16.00 -18.44 -19.45
CA ASP A 138 -15.14 -19.49 -18.93
C ASP A 138 -13.85 -19.62 -19.76
N GLU A 139 -13.94 -19.51 -21.09
CA GLU A 139 -12.79 -19.53 -22.00
C GLU A 139 -11.91 -18.30 -21.80
N GLU A 140 -12.52 -17.11 -21.74
CA GLU A 140 -11.81 -15.85 -21.49
C GLU A 140 -11.13 -15.85 -20.12
N THR A 141 -11.79 -16.39 -19.11
CA THR A 141 -11.20 -16.55 -17.77
C THR A 141 -10.01 -17.50 -17.80
N ALA A 142 -10.16 -18.67 -18.42
CA ALA A 142 -9.09 -19.68 -18.47
C ALA A 142 -7.84 -19.15 -19.22
N ASN A 143 -8.03 -18.27 -20.18
CA ASN A 143 -6.95 -17.68 -21.00
C ASN A 143 -6.41 -16.35 -20.44
N ALA A 144 -6.89 -15.86 -19.30
CA ALA A 144 -6.52 -14.57 -18.73
C ALA A 144 -5.13 -14.58 -18.05
N HIS A 145 -4.08 -14.83 -18.82
CA HIS A 145 -2.70 -14.79 -18.41
C HIS A 145 -2.01 -13.53 -18.97
N CYS A 146 -2.25 -12.38 -18.35
CA CYS A 146 -1.70 -11.09 -18.78
C CYS A 146 -0.82 -10.51 -17.66
N PRO A 147 0.44 -10.96 -17.50
CA PRO A 147 1.26 -10.60 -16.35
C PRO A 147 1.61 -9.11 -16.27
N ASN A 148 1.55 -8.39 -17.41
CA ASN A 148 1.77 -6.93 -17.43
C ASN A 148 0.49 -6.13 -17.16
N LEU A 149 -0.68 -6.74 -17.23
CA LEU A 149 -1.94 -6.12 -16.85
C LEU A 149 -2.13 -6.26 -15.34
N ARG A 150 -2.23 -5.14 -14.65
CA ARG A 150 -2.43 -5.07 -13.20
C ARG A 150 -3.77 -4.42 -12.92
N ILE A 151 -4.40 -4.86 -11.86
CA ILE A 151 -5.75 -4.45 -11.49
C ILE A 151 -5.74 -3.98 -10.04
N PHE A 152 -6.28 -2.77 -9.83
CA PHE A 152 -6.57 -2.26 -8.50
C PHE A 152 -8.07 -2.00 -8.40
N HIS A 153 -8.78 -2.89 -7.73
CA HIS A 153 -10.23 -2.80 -7.60
C HIS A 153 -10.60 -2.01 -6.35
N VAL A 154 -11.08 -0.80 -6.52
CA VAL A 154 -11.60 0.01 -5.41
C VAL A 154 -12.96 -0.55 -4.97
N ALA A 155 -13.04 -0.96 -3.71
CA ALA A 155 -14.30 -1.47 -3.14
C ALA A 155 -15.38 -0.36 -3.11
N ARG A 156 -16.63 -0.75 -3.37
CA ARG A 156 -17.78 0.15 -3.27
C ARG A 156 -18.16 0.37 -1.82
N ILE A 157 -17.67 1.46 -1.25
CA ILE A 157 -17.94 1.85 0.12
C ILE A 157 -18.47 3.28 0.10
N ALA A 158 -19.66 3.49 0.64
CA ALA A 158 -20.17 4.84 0.86
C ALA A 158 -19.45 5.46 2.06
N ALA A 159 -18.92 6.64 1.90
CA ALA A 159 -18.29 7.40 2.98
C ALA A 159 -18.83 8.83 2.99
N PRO A 160 -19.06 9.44 4.17
CA PRO A 160 -19.57 10.81 4.27
C PRO A 160 -18.55 11.87 3.86
N PHE A 161 -17.27 11.51 3.82
CA PHE A 161 -16.16 12.40 3.46
C PHE A 161 -15.17 11.67 2.54
N PRO A 162 -14.38 12.42 1.72
CA PRO A 162 -13.30 11.85 0.93
C PRO A 162 -12.35 11.05 1.81
N GLN A 163 -11.97 9.87 1.35
CA GLN A 163 -11.06 8.97 2.06
C GLN A 163 -9.66 9.09 1.46
N GLU A 164 -8.63 9.08 2.32
CA GLU A 164 -7.22 9.11 1.91
C GLU A 164 -6.64 7.72 1.68
N ASN A 165 -7.38 6.68 2.02
CA ASN A 165 -7.01 5.28 1.85
C ASN A 165 -8.25 4.43 1.56
N CYS A 166 -8.05 3.24 1.03
CA CYS A 166 -9.12 2.27 0.78
C CYS A 166 -8.64 0.86 1.11
N PHE A 167 -9.58 -0.07 1.27
CA PHE A 167 -9.27 -1.48 1.43
C PHE A 167 -9.19 -2.14 0.05
N SER A 168 -7.99 -2.24 -0.49
CA SER A 168 -7.70 -2.87 -1.77
C SER A 168 -6.24 -3.23 -1.89
N GLN A 169 -5.89 -3.91 -2.96
CA GLN A 169 -4.50 -4.19 -3.35
C GLN A 169 -4.39 -4.34 -4.86
N TRP A 170 -3.21 -4.11 -5.40
CA TRP A 170 -2.91 -4.45 -6.78
C TRP A 170 -2.79 -5.96 -6.95
N THR A 171 -3.31 -6.46 -8.05
CA THR A 171 -3.21 -7.86 -8.45
C THR A 171 -2.77 -7.97 -9.90
N GLN A 172 -2.06 -9.04 -10.22
CA GLN A 172 -1.80 -9.41 -11.61
C GLN A 172 -3.07 -9.97 -12.25
N CYS A 173 -3.21 -9.82 -13.56
CA CYS A 173 -4.29 -10.44 -14.30
C CYS A 173 -4.01 -11.94 -14.47
N THR A 174 -4.72 -12.74 -13.70
CA THR A 174 -4.73 -14.20 -13.73
C THR A 174 -6.16 -14.70 -13.94
N PRO A 175 -6.38 -15.99 -14.23
CA PRO A 175 -7.72 -16.56 -14.28
C PRO A 175 -8.57 -16.26 -13.04
N GLU A 176 -7.98 -16.31 -11.85
CA GLU A 176 -8.68 -16.05 -10.60
C GLU A 176 -9.09 -14.59 -10.46
N THR A 177 -8.16 -13.66 -10.73
CA THR A 177 -8.42 -12.21 -10.59
C THR A 177 -9.33 -11.67 -11.68
N MET A 178 -9.20 -12.18 -12.92
CA MET A 178 -10.06 -11.81 -14.05
C MET A 178 -11.52 -12.14 -13.79
N ARG A 179 -11.82 -13.27 -13.15
CA ARG A 179 -13.20 -13.73 -12.93
C ARG A 179 -14.09 -12.70 -12.22
N SER A 180 -13.53 -11.94 -11.30
CA SER A 180 -14.22 -10.87 -10.54
C SER A 180 -13.92 -9.46 -11.05
N THR A 181 -13.01 -9.31 -12.00
CA THR A 181 -12.67 -8.00 -12.59
C THR A 181 -13.77 -7.54 -13.55
N SER A 182 -13.96 -6.21 -13.66
CA SER A 182 -14.79 -5.62 -14.70
C SER A 182 -14.41 -6.16 -16.08
N ALA A 183 -15.36 -6.77 -16.77
CA ALA A 183 -15.12 -7.30 -18.12
C ALA A 183 -14.73 -6.18 -19.10
N LEU A 184 -15.36 -5.00 -18.99
CA LEU A 184 -15.02 -3.86 -19.84
C LEU A 184 -13.58 -3.40 -19.58
N ALA A 185 -13.19 -3.25 -18.30
CA ALA A 185 -11.83 -2.87 -17.94
C ALA A 185 -10.80 -3.92 -18.39
N TYR A 186 -11.11 -5.21 -18.22
CA TYR A 186 -10.26 -6.30 -18.68
C TYR A 186 -10.05 -6.29 -20.19
N PHE A 187 -11.12 -6.26 -20.99
CA PHE A 187 -11.01 -6.26 -22.44
C PHE A 187 -10.31 -5.02 -22.97
N PHE A 188 -10.59 -3.85 -22.38
CA PHE A 188 -9.88 -2.62 -22.71
C PHE A 188 -8.38 -2.76 -22.42
N GLY A 189 -8.01 -3.11 -21.18
CA GLY A 189 -6.62 -3.26 -20.77
C GLY A 189 -5.86 -4.28 -21.60
N ARG A 190 -6.47 -5.45 -21.88
CA ARG A 190 -5.88 -6.48 -22.75
C ARG A 190 -5.63 -6.01 -24.18
N THR A 191 -6.48 -5.13 -24.70
CA THR A 191 -6.36 -4.65 -26.08
C THR A 191 -5.25 -3.63 -26.29
N ILE A 192 -4.95 -2.83 -25.25
CA ILE A 192 -3.94 -1.75 -25.32
C ILE A 192 -2.58 -2.13 -24.75
N GLN A 193 -2.43 -3.32 -24.20
CA GLN A 193 -1.21 -3.87 -23.58
C GLN A 193 -0.05 -4.06 -24.58
#